data_2b1ed9f73e8a878d78d3f5cc59495027
#
_entry.id   2b1ed9f73e8a878d78d3f5cc59495027
#
_cell.length_a   1.000
_cell.length_b   1.000
_cell.length_c   1.000
_cell.angle_alpha   90.00
_cell.angle_beta   90.00
_cell.angle_gamma   90.00
#
_symmetry.space_group_name_H-M   'P 1'
#
loop_
_entity.id
_entity.type
_entity.pdbx_description
1 polymer ?
#
loop_
_entity_poly.entity_id
_entity_poly.type
_entity_poly.pdbx_seq_one_letter_code
_entity_poly.pdbx_strand_id
1 'polypeptide(L)'
;MSARKMLLICIAAVPHWACSQSTGDQTNDGLRTITDPFEANALIAKSVNLGNALEAPAEGEWGVTLKAEYFELIKSAGFTGVRVPIRWSAHARIDPPFTVDGSFFDRIDWVVEQVRNNDLAAVLNIHHYDELFAQPAEQKTRFLALWRQIAEHYQNADPEIMFEILNEPHDQLTPQLWNQYLAEALSVIRESNPHRTVVVGTAEWGGIGSVDRLEVPPNEPNLIVTVHYYNPFQFTHQGAEWVEGSDAWLGTTWDGTTSEQQAVDDDFSRVVSWANEHGLPVFLGEFGSYRTADPDSRHRWTKYVAQAAGSRNFSWAYWEFCAGFGLYDPDTGEWNTGLIQALFPVN
;
A
#
# COMPACT_ATOMS: atom_id res chain seq x y z
N MET A 1 -63.17 -25.66 -41.81
CA MET A 1 -62.91 -24.45 -41.01
C MET A 1 -61.68 -24.74 -40.16
N SER A 2 -60.53 -24.23 -40.60
CA SER A 2 -59.20 -24.51 -40.04
C SER A 2 -58.75 -23.32 -39.19
N ALA A 3 -58.54 -23.57 -37.89
CA ALA A 3 -58.03 -22.59 -36.93
C ALA A 3 -56.51 -22.66 -36.90
N ARG A 4 -55.82 -21.64 -37.41
CA ARG A 4 -54.37 -21.48 -37.33
C ARG A 4 -54.01 -21.00 -35.90
N LYS A 5 -53.20 -21.79 -35.20
CA LYS A 5 -52.57 -21.38 -33.94
C LYS A 5 -51.35 -20.53 -34.31
N MET A 6 -51.35 -19.29 -33.79
CA MET A 6 -50.25 -18.32 -33.91
C MET A 6 -49.29 -18.55 -32.72
N LEU A 7 -48.07 -18.97 -33.03
CA LEU A 7 -46.99 -19.19 -32.03
C LEU A 7 -46.29 -17.86 -31.77
N LEU A 8 -46.46 -17.28 -30.59
CA LEU A 8 -45.70 -16.11 -30.12
C LEU A 8 -44.31 -16.58 -29.66
N ILE A 9 -43.29 -16.18 -30.37
CA ILE A 9 -41.89 -16.37 -29.95
C ILE A 9 -41.51 -15.14 -29.12
N CYS A 10 -41.38 -15.33 -27.78
CA CYS A 10 -40.76 -14.33 -26.92
C CYS A 10 -39.23 -14.38 -27.09
N ILE A 11 -38.69 -13.34 -27.73
CA ILE A 11 -37.25 -13.12 -27.81
C ILE A 11 -36.84 -12.46 -26.49
N ALA A 12 -36.16 -13.19 -25.61
CA ALA A 12 -35.53 -12.65 -24.43
C ALA A 12 -34.29 -11.84 -24.87
N ALA A 13 -34.33 -10.53 -24.64
CA ALA A 13 -33.18 -9.65 -24.79
C ALA A 13 -32.16 -9.93 -23.69
N VAL A 14 -31.00 -10.45 -24.04
CA VAL A 14 -29.85 -10.58 -23.16
C VAL A 14 -29.19 -9.19 -23.07
N PRO A 15 -28.97 -8.61 -21.88
CA PRO A 15 -28.24 -7.35 -21.81
C PRO A 15 -26.78 -7.59 -22.20
N HIS A 16 -26.34 -6.92 -23.25
CA HIS A 16 -24.93 -6.81 -23.58
C HIS A 16 -24.27 -5.94 -22.52
N TRP A 17 -23.46 -6.54 -21.68
CA TRP A 17 -22.47 -5.81 -20.91
C TRP A 17 -21.45 -5.24 -21.89
N ALA A 18 -21.50 -3.94 -22.07
CA ALA A 18 -20.46 -3.21 -22.78
C ALA A 18 -19.20 -3.28 -21.92
N CYS A 19 -18.20 -4.01 -22.40
CA CYS A 19 -16.85 -3.91 -21.89
C CYS A 19 -16.40 -2.47 -22.19
N SER A 20 -16.29 -1.62 -21.18
CA SER A 20 -15.72 -0.29 -21.34
C SER A 20 -14.24 -0.48 -21.66
N GLN A 21 -13.85 -0.20 -22.88
CA GLN A 21 -12.43 -0.06 -23.21
C GLN A 21 -11.92 1.19 -22.46
N SER A 22 -10.93 1.00 -21.61
CA SER A 22 -10.22 2.10 -20.95
C SER A 22 -9.59 2.97 -22.06
N THR A 23 -10.08 4.19 -22.20
CA THR A 23 -9.47 5.19 -23.05
C THR A 23 -8.32 5.83 -22.27
N GLY A 24 -7.16 5.18 -22.27
CA GLY A 24 -5.92 5.84 -21.85
C GLY A 24 -5.64 6.99 -22.81
N ASP A 25 -5.70 8.21 -22.29
CA ASP A 25 -5.36 9.40 -23.06
C ASP A 25 -3.85 9.38 -23.33
N GLN A 26 -3.44 9.31 -24.60
CA GLN A 26 -2.02 9.35 -24.96
C GLN A 26 -1.56 10.81 -24.96
N THR A 27 -0.67 11.15 -24.02
CA THR A 27 0.05 12.43 -24.10
C THR A 27 1.01 12.43 -25.29
N ASN A 28 1.40 13.61 -25.76
CA ASN A 28 2.20 13.80 -26.98
C ASN A 28 3.59 13.12 -27.00
N ASP A 29 4.02 12.53 -25.87
CA ASP A 29 5.33 11.85 -25.72
C ASP A 29 5.23 10.32 -25.83
N GLY A 30 4.06 9.76 -26.09
CA GLY A 30 3.87 8.30 -26.26
C GLY A 30 3.88 7.48 -24.96
N LEU A 31 4.04 8.10 -23.80
CA LEU A 31 3.93 7.46 -22.50
C LEU A 31 2.46 7.25 -22.13
N ARG A 32 2.10 6.04 -21.70
CA ARG A 32 0.78 5.76 -21.13
C ARG A 32 0.59 6.58 -19.86
N THR A 33 -0.59 7.16 -19.68
CA THR A 33 -0.95 7.91 -18.47
C THR A 33 -2.22 7.31 -17.87
N ILE A 34 -2.26 7.14 -16.56
CA ILE A 34 -3.48 6.80 -15.82
C ILE A 34 -3.91 8.08 -15.09
N THR A 35 -5.13 8.54 -15.38
CA THR A 35 -5.68 9.77 -14.80
C THR A 35 -6.86 9.51 -13.86
N ASP A 36 -7.33 8.27 -13.78
CA ASP A 36 -8.35 7.83 -12.84
C ASP A 36 -7.68 7.12 -11.66
N PRO A 37 -7.77 7.65 -10.43
CA PRO A 37 -7.17 7.02 -9.26
C PRO A 37 -7.80 5.67 -8.92
N PHE A 38 -9.04 5.40 -9.31
CA PHE A 38 -9.67 4.09 -9.13
C PHE A 38 -9.07 3.04 -10.08
N GLU A 39 -8.75 3.42 -11.32
CA GLU A 39 -8.01 2.55 -12.26
C GLU A 39 -6.62 2.24 -11.70
N ALA A 40 -5.92 3.26 -11.22
CA ALA A 40 -4.61 3.09 -10.59
C ALA A 40 -4.67 2.18 -9.36
N ASN A 41 -5.65 2.38 -8.48
CA ASN A 41 -5.85 1.57 -7.28
C ASN A 41 -6.11 0.09 -7.62
N ALA A 42 -6.77 -0.20 -8.74
CA ALA A 42 -7.03 -1.56 -9.18
C ALA A 42 -5.74 -2.31 -9.59
N LEU A 43 -4.67 -1.62 -9.99
CA LEU A 43 -3.38 -2.24 -10.32
C LEU A 43 -2.69 -2.83 -9.09
N ILE A 44 -2.90 -2.24 -7.93
CA ILE A 44 -2.35 -2.70 -6.64
C ILE A 44 -3.38 -3.44 -5.79
N ALA A 45 -4.41 -4.01 -6.42
CA ALA A 45 -5.59 -4.61 -5.75
C ALA A 45 -5.22 -5.59 -4.64
N LYS A 46 -4.19 -6.42 -4.87
CA LYS A 46 -3.69 -7.43 -3.93
C LYS A 46 -2.17 -7.37 -3.94
N SER A 47 -1.61 -6.69 -2.99
CA SER A 47 -0.17 -6.44 -2.91
C SER A 47 0.46 -7.03 -1.65
N VAL A 48 1.78 -7.06 -1.63
CA VAL A 48 2.57 -7.42 -0.46
C VAL A 48 3.66 -6.39 -0.23
N ASN A 49 3.97 -6.09 1.02
CA ASN A 49 5.09 -5.24 1.38
C ASN A 49 6.40 -6.01 1.26
N LEU A 50 7.43 -5.41 0.65
CA LEU A 50 8.80 -5.90 0.64
C LEU A 50 9.56 -5.38 1.87
N GLY A 51 8.98 -5.65 3.05
CA GLY A 51 9.47 -5.13 4.32
C GLY A 51 10.78 -5.77 4.80
N ASN A 52 11.42 -5.10 5.76
CA ASN A 52 12.71 -5.46 6.37
C ASN A 52 13.91 -5.46 5.39
N ALA A 53 13.78 -4.80 4.24
CA ALA A 53 14.80 -4.77 3.20
C ALA A 53 15.39 -3.35 3.01
N LEU A 54 14.73 -2.51 2.21
CA LEU A 54 15.26 -1.20 1.81
C LEU A 54 14.87 -0.06 2.77
N GLU A 55 14.00 -0.31 3.73
CA GLU A 55 13.72 0.60 4.84
C GLU A 55 14.65 0.37 6.05
N ALA A 56 15.44 -0.69 6.06
CA ALA A 56 16.54 -0.86 6.98
C ALA A 56 17.62 0.22 6.76
N PRO A 57 18.48 0.51 7.74
CA PRO A 57 19.60 1.46 7.56
C PRO A 57 20.54 1.06 6.41
N ALA A 58 20.73 -0.25 6.23
CA ALA A 58 21.35 -0.85 5.05
C ALA A 58 20.60 -2.14 4.70
N GLU A 59 20.43 -2.41 3.40
CA GLU A 59 19.78 -3.66 2.95
C GLU A 59 20.48 -4.89 3.51
N GLY A 60 19.71 -5.82 4.07
CA GLY A 60 20.19 -7.02 4.73
C GLY A 60 20.44 -6.86 6.24
N GLU A 61 20.50 -5.64 6.77
CA GLU A 61 20.74 -5.41 8.21
C GLU A 61 19.61 -5.98 9.07
N TRP A 62 18.36 -5.95 8.57
CA TRP A 62 17.20 -6.55 9.21
C TRP A 62 16.85 -7.94 8.66
N GLY A 63 17.83 -8.62 8.04
CA GLY A 63 17.76 -10.02 7.62
C GLY A 63 17.22 -10.22 6.20
N VAL A 64 16.68 -9.20 5.52
CA VAL A 64 16.13 -9.35 4.18
C VAL A 64 16.98 -8.61 3.14
N THR A 65 17.40 -9.35 2.10
CA THR A 65 17.98 -8.80 0.87
C THR A 65 17.09 -9.20 -0.29
N LEU A 66 16.62 -8.23 -1.09
CA LEU A 66 15.72 -8.51 -2.20
C LEU A 66 16.42 -9.26 -3.32
N LYS A 67 15.76 -10.31 -3.83
CA LYS A 67 16.22 -11.18 -4.92
C LYS A 67 15.22 -11.16 -6.07
N ALA A 68 15.70 -11.35 -7.31
CA ALA A 68 14.83 -11.38 -8.50
C ALA A 68 13.74 -12.45 -8.40
N GLU A 69 14.08 -13.63 -7.88
CA GLU A 69 13.14 -14.75 -7.68
C GLU A 69 11.93 -14.39 -6.79
N TYR A 70 12.06 -13.41 -5.88
CA TYR A 70 10.96 -13.01 -5.03
C TYR A 70 9.80 -12.38 -5.80
N PHE A 71 10.09 -11.62 -6.85
CA PHE A 71 9.07 -10.99 -7.70
C PHE A 71 8.31 -12.05 -8.52
N GLU A 72 9.00 -13.08 -9.02
CA GLU A 72 8.38 -14.21 -9.70
C GLU A 72 7.47 -15.00 -8.74
N LEU A 73 7.94 -15.27 -7.52
CA LEU A 73 7.17 -15.94 -6.48
C LEU A 73 5.92 -15.16 -6.11
N ILE A 74 6.05 -13.85 -5.88
CA ILE A 74 4.94 -12.94 -5.55
C ILE A 74 3.90 -12.95 -6.68
N LYS A 75 4.33 -12.78 -7.93
CA LYS A 75 3.41 -12.85 -9.09
C LYS A 75 2.70 -14.20 -9.19
N SER A 76 3.46 -15.30 -9.06
CA SER A 76 2.94 -16.66 -9.15
C SER A 76 1.94 -17.00 -8.04
N ALA A 77 2.07 -16.38 -6.87
CA ALA A 77 1.12 -16.51 -5.77
C ALA A 77 -0.20 -15.74 -6.00
N GLY A 78 -0.27 -14.89 -7.05
CA GLY A 78 -1.48 -14.17 -7.43
C GLY A 78 -1.54 -12.71 -6.98
N PHE A 79 -0.43 -12.16 -6.48
CA PHE A 79 -0.34 -10.72 -6.18
C PHE A 79 -0.28 -9.90 -7.48
N THR A 80 -0.81 -8.69 -7.41
CA THR A 80 -0.84 -7.74 -8.54
C THR A 80 0.19 -6.62 -8.38
N GLY A 81 0.70 -6.41 -7.17
CA GLY A 81 1.67 -5.36 -6.90
C GLY A 81 2.51 -5.60 -5.65
N VAL A 82 3.45 -4.72 -5.44
CA VAL A 82 4.29 -4.65 -4.24
C VAL A 82 4.29 -3.22 -3.68
N ARG A 83 4.28 -3.09 -2.36
CA ARG A 83 4.67 -1.84 -1.71
C ARG A 83 6.11 -1.98 -1.29
N VAL A 84 6.93 -1.00 -1.62
CA VAL A 84 8.38 -1.02 -1.41
C VAL A 84 8.73 0.02 -0.35
N PRO A 85 8.89 -0.39 0.92
CA PRO A 85 9.39 0.47 1.98
C PRO A 85 10.84 0.90 1.68
N ILE A 86 11.15 2.23 1.71
CA ILE A 86 12.47 2.73 1.34
C ILE A 86 12.92 3.83 2.30
N ARG A 87 14.10 3.65 2.91
CA ARG A 87 14.70 4.64 3.82
C ARG A 87 15.63 5.61 3.08
N TRP A 88 15.10 6.46 2.22
CA TRP A 88 15.86 7.45 1.46
C TRP A 88 16.72 8.35 2.35
N SER A 89 16.26 8.66 3.57
CA SER A 89 17.00 9.50 4.51
C SER A 89 18.34 8.90 4.94
N ALA A 90 18.47 7.58 4.99
CA ALA A 90 19.74 6.90 5.31
C ALA A 90 20.76 6.94 4.15
N HIS A 91 20.28 7.13 2.92
CA HIS A 91 21.07 7.10 1.70
C HIS A 91 21.17 8.47 1.00
N ALA A 92 21.00 9.56 1.77
CA ALA A 92 21.11 10.92 1.26
C ALA A 92 21.97 11.77 2.18
N ARG A 93 22.69 12.75 1.58
CA ARG A 93 23.49 13.70 2.34
C ARG A 93 22.64 14.47 3.36
N ILE A 94 23.25 14.78 4.51
CA ILE A 94 22.60 15.60 5.55
C ILE A 94 22.67 17.10 5.26
N ASP A 95 23.64 17.52 4.43
CA ASP A 95 23.84 18.90 4.03
C ASP A 95 23.24 19.18 2.65
N PRO A 96 22.76 20.41 2.39
CA PRO A 96 22.28 20.80 1.07
C PRO A 96 23.32 20.54 -0.04
N PRO A 97 22.87 20.08 -1.22
CA PRO A 97 21.50 19.93 -1.68
C PRO A 97 20.82 18.60 -1.27
N PHE A 98 21.28 17.90 -0.25
CA PHE A 98 20.72 16.65 0.27
C PHE A 98 20.71 15.51 -0.76
N THR A 99 21.78 15.42 -1.53
CA THR A 99 21.89 14.49 -2.66
C THR A 99 21.73 13.03 -2.22
N VAL A 100 20.81 12.33 -2.84
CA VAL A 100 20.65 10.88 -2.70
C VAL A 100 21.82 10.17 -3.40
N ASP A 101 22.36 9.13 -2.81
CA ASP A 101 23.47 8.35 -3.37
C ASP A 101 23.04 7.67 -4.68
N GLY A 102 23.83 7.85 -5.75
CA GLY A 102 23.52 7.27 -7.06
C GLY A 102 23.39 5.74 -7.03
N SER A 103 24.27 5.07 -6.28
CA SER A 103 24.20 3.61 -6.11
C SER A 103 22.93 3.14 -5.42
N PHE A 104 22.30 3.99 -4.59
CA PHE A 104 21.01 3.66 -4.00
C PHE A 104 19.87 3.82 -5.01
N PHE A 105 19.90 4.86 -5.86
CA PHE A 105 19.00 4.93 -7.01
C PHE A 105 19.16 3.71 -7.92
N ASP A 106 20.39 3.29 -8.26
CA ASP A 106 20.64 2.10 -9.07
C ASP A 106 19.98 0.84 -8.46
N ARG A 107 19.97 0.74 -7.12
CA ARG A 107 19.31 -0.37 -6.40
C ARG A 107 17.78 -0.30 -6.50
N ILE A 108 17.18 0.87 -6.37
CA ILE A 108 15.73 1.03 -6.52
C ILE A 108 15.32 0.85 -7.99
N ASP A 109 16.11 1.31 -8.95
CA ASP A 109 15.92 1.07 -10.39
C ASP A 109 15.88 -0.42 -10.71
N TRP A 110 16.77 -1.19 -10.09
CA TRP A 110 16.74 -2.65 -10.21
C TRP A 110 15.41 -3.23 -9.66
N VAL A 111 14.87 -2.73 -8.55
CA VAL A 111 13.57 -3.15 -8.02
C VAL A 111 12.46 -2.82 -9.02
N VAL A 112 12.45 -1.60 -9.56
CA VAL A 112 11.48 -1.17 -10.58
C VAL A 112 11.57 -2.05 -11.83
N GLU A 113 12.77 -2.44 -12.24
CA GLU A 113 12.99 -3.39 -13.34
C GLU A 113 12.38 -4.77 -13.04
N GLN A 114 12.58 -5.30 -11.82
CA GLN A 114 11.97 -6.57 -11.43
C GLN A 114 10.44 -6.49 -11.41
N VAL A 115 9.88 -5.40 -10.91
CA VAL A 115 8.43 -5.14 -10.93
C VAL A 115 7.89 -5.21 -12.37
N ARG A 116 8.53 -4.51 -13.30
CA ARG A 116 8.14 -4.51 -14.73
C ARG A 116 8.28 -5.89 -15.37
N ASN A 117 9.40 -6.58 -15.13
CA ASN A 117 9.68 -7.89 -15.71
C ASN A 117 8.66 -8.96 -15.27
N ASN A 118 7.96 -8.72 -14.16
CA ASN A 118 6.97 -9.63 -13.60
C ASN A 118 5.51 -9.12 -13.73
N ASP A 119 5.26 -8.08 -14.55
CA ASP A 119 3.93 -7.47 -14.74
C ASP A 119 3.25 -7.14 -13.39
N LEU A 120 4.01 -6.59 -12.45
CA LEU A 120 3.53 -6.09 -11.16
C LEU A 120 3.40 -4.56 -11.21
N ALA A 121 2.58 -3.98 -10.34
CA ALA A 121 2.63 -2.57 -10.00
C ALA A 121 3.46 -2.35 -8.73
N ALA A 122 3.95 -1.13 -8.50
CA ALA A 122 4.68 -0.80 -7.28
C ALA A 122 4.27 0.53 -6.68
N VAL A 123 4.27 0.58 -5.34
CA VAL A 123 4.18 1.81 -4.55
C VAL A 123 5.55 2.03 -3.90
N LEU A 124 6.25 3.09 -4.31
CA LEU A 124 7.54 3.50 -3.74
C LEU A 124 7.30 4.62 -2.72
N ASN A 125 7.79 4.45 -1.49
CA ASN A 125 7.57 5.44 -0.43
C ASN A 125 8.87 6.00 0.17
N ILE A 126 8.74 7.07 0.97
CA ILE A 126 9.69 7.39 2.04
C ILE A 126 9.17 6.69 3.29
N HIS A 127 9.92 5.67 3.82
CA HIS A 127 9.41 4.85 4.93
C HIS A 127 9.85 5.38 6.29
N HIS A 128 11.00 4.96 6.78
CA HIS A 128 11.55 5.47 8.04
C HIS A 128 12.28 6.80 7.83
N TYR A 129 11.87 7.81 8.59
CA TYR A 129 12.53 9.11 8.62
C TYR A 129 12.41 9.71 10.05
N ASP A 130 13.06 9.03 10.99
CA ASP A 130 12.94 9.30 12.44
C ASP A 130 13.25 10.76 12.78
N GLU A 131 14.23 11.37 12.09
CA GLU A 131 14.59 12.77 12.29
C GLU A 131 13.45 13.73 11.88
N LEU A 132 12.67 13.39 10.85
CA LEU A 132 11.51 14.18 10.43
C LEU A 132 10.38 14.09 11.46
N PHE A 133 10.17 12.92 12.05
CA PHE A 133 9.17 12.74 13.08
C PHE A 133 9.53 13.45 14.38
N ALA A 134 10.81 13.45 14.76
CA ALA A 134 11.30 14.12 15.96
C ALA A 134 11.45 15.64 15.82
N GLN A 135 11.88 16.14 14.67
CA GLN A 135 12.23 17.54 14.42
C GLN A 135 11.70 18.03 13.04
N PRO A 136 10.38 18.06 12.84
CA PRO A 136 9.79 18.32 11.53
C PRO A 136 10.26 19.62 10.88
N ALA A 137 10.34 20.70 11.67
CA ALA A 137 10.73 22.01 11.14
C ALA A 137 12.17 22.05 10.59
N GLU A 138 13.08 21.30 11.19
CA GLU A 138 14.47 21.23 10.76
C GLU A 138 14.64 20.32 9.53
N GLN A 139 13.82 19.29 9.41
CA GLN A 139 13.92 18.28 8.36
C GLN A 139 13.07 18.59 7.13
N LYS A 140 12.13 19.52 7.19
CA LYS A 140 11.20 19.84 6.09
C LYS A 140 11.93 20.09 4.77
N THR A 141 12.96 20.94 4.78
CA THR A 141 13.71 21.28 3.54
C THR A 141 14.36 20.04 2.92
N ARG A 142 14.90 19.16 3.76
CA ARG A 142 15.51 17.90 3.31
C ARG A 142 14.46 16.95 2.78
N PHE A 143 13.33 16.79 3.44
CA PHE A 143 12.21 15.97 3.01
C PHE A 143 11.71 16.38 1.60
N LEU A 144 11.48 17.67 1.38
CA LEU A 144 11.07 18.19 0.07
C LEU A 144 12.15 18.02 -1.00
N ALA A 145 13.44 18.15 -0.64
CA ALA A 145 14.55 17.91 -1.56
C ALA A 145 14.71 16.44 -1.94
N LEU A 146 14.39 15.51 -1.04
CA LEU A 146 14.32 14.09 -1.36
C LEU A 146 13.21 13.83 -2.38
N TRP A 147 12.00 14.34 -2.14
CA TRP A 147 10.90 14.18 -3.09
C TRP A 147 11.20 14.77 -4.46
N ARG A 148 11.85 15.93 -4.53
CA ARG A 148 12.26 16.52 -5.82
C ARG A 148 13.15 15.56 -6.60
N GLN A 149 14.18 15.00 -5.97
CA GLN A 149 15.11 14.07 -6.61
C GLN A 149 14.42 12.76 -7.03
N ILE A 150 13.58 12.19 -6.16
CA ILE A 150 12.81 10.96 -6.46
C ILE A 150 11.87 11.22 -7.64
N ALA A 151 11.11 12.31 -7.59
CA ALA A 151 10.13 12.64 -8.62
C ALA A 151 10.81 12.94 -9.98
N GLU A 152 11.91 13.69 -10.00
CA GLU A 152 12.68 13.93 -11.22
C GLU A 152 13.29 12.64 -11.79
N HIS A 153 13.81 11.75 -10.93
CA HIS A 153 14.39 10.48 -11.36
C HIS A 153 13.36 9.57 -12.04
N TYR A 154 12.16 9.46 -11.45
CA TYR A 154 11.09 8.58 -11.96
C TYR A 154 10.04 9.29 -12.83
N GLN A 155 10.32 10.50 -13.35
CA GLN A 155 9.35 11.27 -14.15
C GLN A 155 8.86 10.51 -15.40
N ASN A 156 9.72 9.66 -15.97
CA ASN A 156 9.45 8.85 -17.16
C ASN A 156 9.12 7.38 -16.83
N ALA A 157 8.96 7.03 -15.56
CA ALA A 157 8.57 5.67 -15.19
C ALA A 157 7.12 5.39 -15.60
N ASP A 158 6.83 4.11 -15.87
CA ASP A 158 5.49 3.63 -16.21
C ASP A 158 4.46 4.01 -15.13
N PRO A 159 3.17 4.18 -15.48
CA PRO A 159 2.13 4.60 -14.54
C PRO A 159 1.85 3.56 -13.44
N GLU A 160 2.29 2.32 -13.63
CA GLU A 160 2.28 1.24 -12.64
C GLU A 160 3.22 1.52 -11.43
N ILE A 161 4.14 2.49 -11.58
CA ILE A 161 5.00 2.95 -10.49
C ILE A 161 4.32 4.16 -9.83
N MET A 162 3.85 3.99 -8.62
CA MET A 162 3.15 5.00 -7.82
C MET A 162 4.06 5.49 -6.70
N PHE A 163 3.80 6.69 -6.19
CA PHE A 163 4.54 7.25 -5.06
C PHE A 163 3.66 7.28 -3.82
N GLU A 164 4.23 7.01 -2.65
CA GLU A 164 3.59 7.24 -1.36
C GLU A 164 4.45 8.22 -0.56
N ILE A 165 3.85 9.35 -0.17
CA ILE A 165 4.62 10.51 0.29
C ILE A 165 5.44 10.22 1.55
N LEU A 166 4.84 9.56 2.55
CA LEU A 166 5.52 9.23 3.80
C LEU A 166 4.77 8.12 4.52
N ASN A 167 5.51 7.12 4.98
CA ASN A 167 5.00 6.10 5.87
C ASN A 167 4.71 6.69 7.26
N GLU A 168 3.52 6.45 7.78
CA GLU A 168 3.14 6.61 9.18
C GLU A 168 3.63 7.90 9.87
N PRO A 169 3.25 9.09 9.42
CA PRO A 169 3.59 10.33 10.11
C PRO A 169 3.12 10.30 11.57
N HIS A 170 4.02 10.61 12.52
CA HIS A 170 3.75 10.50 13.96
C HIS A 170 4.59 11.48 14.81
N ASP A 171 4.53 11.36 16.12
CA ASP A 171 5.25 12.15 17.10
C ASP A 171 5.05 13.67 16.93
N GLN A 172 6.12 14.44 16.68
CA GLN A 172 6.05 15.88 16.50
C GLN A 172 5.49 16.27 15.15
N LEU A 173 5.44 15.34 14.18
CA LEU A 173 4.76 15.54 12.90
C LEU A 173 3.25 15.33 13.09
N THR A 174 2.62 16.29 13.79
CA THR A 174 1.19 16.25 14.11
C THR A 174 0.31 16.19 12.87
N PRO A 175 -0.97 15.79 12.96
CA PRO A 175 -1.88 15.77 11.80
C PRO A 175 -1.95 17.09 11.04
N GLN A 176 -2.00 18.23 11.76
CA GLN A 176 -2.05 19.56 11.14
C GLN A 176 -0.74 19.90 10.40
N LEU A 177 0.39 19.53 10.97
CA LEU A 177 1.69 19.77 10.34
C LEU A 177 1.91 18.82 9.17
N TRP A 178 1.45 17.58 9.30
CA TRP A 178 1.46 16.60 8.23
C TRP A 178 0.68 17.08 7.00
N ASN A 179 -0.55 17.57 7.18
CA ASN A 179 -1.36 18.12 6.09
C ASN A 179 -0.64 19.22 5.30
N GLN A 180 0.13 20.07 6.00
CA GLN A 180 0.95 21.10 5.35
C GLN A 180 2.10 20.49 4.54
N TYR A 181 2.83 19.52 5.11
CA TYR A 181 3.97 18.89 4.45
C TYR A 181 3.54 18.02 3.28
N LEU A 182 2.40 17.33 3.42
CA LEU A 182 1.74 16.59 2.36
C LEU A 182 1.45 17.49 1.15
N ALA A 183 0.80 18.63 1.36
CA ALA A 183 0.47 19.58 0.30
C ALA A 183 1.73 20.11 -0.39
N GLU A 184 2.78 20.43 0.36
CA GLU A 184 4.05 20.91 -0.19
C GLU A 184 4.80 19.81 -0.96
N ALA A 185 4.81 18.57 -0.45
CA ALA A 185 5.42 17.44 -1.14
C ALA A 185 4.68 17.11 -2.45
N LEU A 186 3.34 17.14 -2.44
CA LEU A 186 2.53 17.00 -3.66
C LEU A 186 2.92 18.07 -4.68
N SER A 187 3.02 19.34 -4.27
CA SER A 187 3.44 20.43 -5.17
C SER A 187 4.80 20.16 -5.81
N VAL A 188 5.77 19.67 -5.03
CA VAL A 188 7.11 19.31 -5.54
C VAL A 188 7.03 18.13 -6.52
N ILE A 189 6.25 17.09 -6.21
CA ILE A 189 6.07 15.93 -7.09
C ILE A 189 5.44 16.37 -8.42
N ARG A 190 4.43 17.25 -8.38
CA ARG A 190 3.71 17.73 -9.57
C ARG A 190 4.56 18.56 -10.54
N GLU A 191 5.68 19.14 -10.10
CA GLU A 191 6.59 19.86 -10.98
C GLU A 191 7.12 18.97 -12.12
N SER A 192 7.41 17.70 -11.85
CA SER A 192 7.93 16.74 -12.84
C SER A 192 6.96 15.59 -13.16
N ASN A 193 5.96 15.35 -12.32
CA ASN A 193 5.00 14.24 -12.43
C ASN A 193 3.55 14.72 -12.33
N PRO A 194 3.03 15.51 -13.28
CA PRO A 194 1.71 16.13 -13.18
C PRO A 194 0.55 15.13 -13.10
N HIS A 195 0.75 13.89 -13.56
CA HIS A 195 -0.29 12.85 -13.61
C HIS A 195 0.04 11.59 -12.80
N ARG A 196 1.20 11.56 -12.11
CA ARG A 196 1.60 10.39 -11.30
C ARG A 196 0.58 10.12 -10.21
N THR A 197 0.16 8.86 -10.07
CA THR A 197 -0.65 8.45 -8.92
C THR A 197 0.17 8.58 -7.64
N VAL A 198 -0.39 9.29 -6.65
CA VAL A 198 0.25 9.50 -5.37
C VAL A 198 -0.65 8.97 -4.26
N VAL A 199 -0.06 8.14 -3.40
CA VAL A 199 -0.68 7.58 -2.21
C VAL A 199 -0.41 8.52 -1.04
N VAL A 200 -1.47 8.87 -0.31
CA VAL A 200 -1.41 9.81 0.82
C VAL A 200 -1.93 9.14 2.08
N GLY A 201 -1.08 9.07 3.10
CA GLY A 201 -1.38 8.40 4.36
C GLY A 201 -1.94 9.34 5.43
N THR A 202 -2.59 8.74 6.42
CA THR A 202 -3.02 9.44 7.64
C THR A 202 -1.84 9.62 8.60
N ALA A 203 -1.91 10.63 9.46
CA ALA A 203 -1.00 10.77 10.58
C ALA A 203 -1.30 9.76 11.70
N GLU A 204 -0.55 9.87 12.82
CA GLU A 204 -0.71 9.00 13.98
C GLU A 204 -0.56 7.52 13.61
N TRP A 205 0.64 7.19 13.08
CA TRP A 205 1.02 5.85 12.67
C TRP A 205 0.16 5.26 11.53
N GLY A 206 -0.29 6.09 10.59
CA GLY A 206 -1.14 5.63 9.49
C GLY A 206 -2.50 5.11 9.93
N GLY A 207 -2.87 5.33 11.20
CA GLY A 207 -4.02 4.71 11.82
C GLY A 207 -5.37 5.20 11.27
N ILE A 208 -6.34 4.30 11.21
CA ILE A 208 -7.72 4.58 10.78
C ILE A 208 -8.37 5.70 11.62
N GLY A 209 -8.06 5.76 12.92
CA GLY A 209 -8.59 6.78 13.82
C GLY A 209 -8.24 8.22 13.45
N SER A 210 -7.26 8.40 12.56
CA SER A 210 -6.77 9.71 12.10
C SER A 210 -7.35 10.15 10.76
N VAL A 211 -8.16 9.33 10.09
CA VAL A 211 -8.65 9.62 8.73
C VAL A 211 -9.46 10.91 8.66
N ASP A 212 -10.27 11.20 9.68
CA ASP A 212 -11.09 12.42 9.75
C ASP A 212 -10.25 13.71 9.89
N ARG A 213 -8.95 13.60 10.13
CA ARG A 213 -8.00 14.73 10.25
C ARG A 213 -7.10 14.87 9.03
N LEU A 214 -7.22 13.97 8.06
CA LEU A 214 -6.48 14.08 6.81
C LEU A 214 -7.14 15.14 5.92
N GLU A 215 -6.37 16.14 5.53
CA GLU A 215 -6.77 17.17 4.59
C GLU A 215 -5.99 16.99 3.29
N VAL A 216 -6.70 16.69 2.21
CA VAL A 216 -6.09 16.63 0.87
C VAL A 216 -6.33 17.94 0.12
N PRO A 217 -5.35 18.45 -0.65
CA PRO A 217 -5.55 19.67 -1.42
C PRO A 217 -6.72 19.51 -2.40
N PRO A 218 -7.59 20.53 -2.52
CA PRO A 218 -8.74 20.46 -3.42
C PRO A 218 -8.28 20.39 -4.89
N ASN A 219 -8.98 19.57 -5.67
CA ASN A 219 -8.70 19.35 -7.10
C ASN A 219 -7.33 18.73 -7.41
N GLU A 220 -6.69 18.13 -6.43
CA GLU A 220 -5.45 17.38 -6.66
C GLU A 220 -5.76 16.08 -7.43
N PRO A 221 -5.18 15.84 -8.61
CA PRO A 221 -5.50 14.67 -9.41
C PRO A 221 -4.79 13.41 -8.89
N ASN A 222 -5.37 12.25 -9.18
CA ASN A 222 -4.73 10.93 -9.02
C ASN A 222 -4.19 10.65 -7.62
N LEU A 223 -5.04 10.85 -6.60
CA LEU A 223 -4.72 10.46 -5.23
C LEU A 223 -5.39 9.15 -4.84
N ILE A 224 -4.69 8.35 -4.06
CA ILE A 224 -5.20 7.18 -3.34
C ILE A 224 -4.96 7.46 -1.86
N VAL A 225 -6.00 7.28 -1.01
CA VAL A 225 -5.78 7.39 0.45
C VAL A 225 -5.31 6.05 1.00
N THR A 226 -4.29 6.07 1.87
CA THR A 226 -3.84 4.86 2.57
C THR A 226 -4.05 4.96 4.08
N VAL A 227 -4.40 3.82 4.65
CA VAL A 227 -4.47 3.57 6.09
C VAL A 227 -3.79 2.25 6.41
N HIS A 228 -3.31 2.11 7.64
CA HIS A 228 -2.76 0.87 8.17
C HIS A 228 -3.71 0.28 9.22
N TYR A 229 -3.75 -1.05 9.30
CA TYR A 229 -4.66 -1.73 10.21
C TYR A 229 -4.00 -2.89 10.94
N TYR A 230 -3.82 -2.69 12.24
CA TYR A 230 -3.25 -3.69 13.13
C TYR A 230 -4.10 -3.97 14.38
N ASN A 231 -5.36 -3.51 14.39
CA ASN A 231 -6.24 -3.75 15.54
C ASN A 231 -6.75 -5.21 15.58
N PRO A 232 -6.82 -5.85 16.77
CA PRO A 232 -6.32 -5.30 18.04
C PRO A 232 -4.79 -5.42 18.12
N PHE A 233 -4.09 -4.32 18.42
CA PHE A 233 -2.63 -4.21 18.39
C PHE A 233 -1.94 -5.25 19.29
N GLN A 234 -2.54 -5.56 20.44
CA GLN A 234 -2.02 -6.58 21.36
C GLN A 234 -2.03 -7.98 20.74
N PHE A 235 -2.95 -8.26 19.83
CA PHE A 235 -2.95 -9.52 19.11
C PHE A 235 -1.90 -9.51 17.99
N THR A 236 -1.87 -8.46 17.17
CA THR A 236 -1.03 -8.42 15.97
C THR A 236 0.46 -8.26 16.28
N HIS A 237 0.80 -7.64 17.43
CA HIS A 237 2.18 -7.32 17.82
C HIS A 237 2.65 -8.02 19.10
N GLN A 238 1.93 -9.04 19.59
CA GLN A 238 2.38 -9.81 20.77
C GLN A 238 3.78 -10.38 20.55
N GLY A 239 4.68 -10.17 21.52
CA GLY A 239 6.06 -10.65 21.48
C GLY A 239 6.93 -10.05 20.37
N ALA A 240 6.55 -8.90 19.79
CA ALA A 240 7.36 -8.19 18.82
C ALA A 240 8.50 -7.45 19.52
N GLU A 241 9.75 -7.79 19.20
CA GLU A 241 10.93 -7.36 19.94
C GLU A 241 11.15 -5.83 19.94
N TRP A 242 10.59 -5.11 18.96
CA TRP A 242 10.65 -3.64 18.84
C TRP A 242 9.52 -2.91 19.55
N VAL A 243 8.54 -3.64 20.14
CA VAL A 243 7.41 -3.06 20.86
C VAL A 243 7.58 -3.30 22.36
N GLU A 244 7.81 -2.21 23.11
CA GLU A 244 7.98 -2.30 24.54
C GLU A 244 6.74 -2.90 25.23
N GLY A 245 6.97 -3.91 26.08
CA GLY A 245 5.91 -4.57 26.83
C GLY A 245 5.08 -5.59 26.06
N SER A 246 5.40 -5.86 24.80
CA SER A 246 4.67 -6.81 23.94
C SER A 246 4.64 -8.25 24.44
N ASP A 247 5.64 -8.67 25.23
CA ASP A 247 5.69 -10.00 25.85
C ASP A 247 4.51 -10.24 26.82
N ALA A 248 3.96 -9.20 27.43
CA ALA A 248 2.79 -9.30 28.29
C ALA A 248 1.51 -9.67 27.51
N TRP A 249 1.53 -9.57 26.19
CA TRP A 249 0.40 -9.87 25.31
C TRP A 249 0.47 -11.28 24.71
N LEU A 250 1.55 -12.03 24.94
CA LEU A 250 1.71 -13.40 24.41
C LEU A 250 0.53 -14.27 24.82
N GLY A 251 -0.01 -15.00 23.84
CA GLY A 251 -1.19 -15.84 23.99
C GLY A 251 -2.53 -15.11 23.76
N THR A 252 -2.50 -13.84 23.35
CA THR A 252 -3.70 -13.14 22.85
C THR A 252 -4.21 -13.83 21.58
N THR A 253 -5.47 -14.22 21.55
CA THR A 253 -6.13 -14.84 20.38
C THR A 253 -7.07 -13.86 19.69
N TRP A 254 -7.36 -14.15 18.44
CA TRP A 254 -8.48 -13.56 17.68
C TRP A 254 -9.36 -14.70 17.20
N ASP A 255 -10.54 -14.81 17.79
CA ASP A 255 -11.41 -15.98 17.60
C ASP A 255 -12.44 -15.78 16.49
N GLY A 256 -12.54 -14.58 15.93
CA GLY A 256 -13.50 -14.25 14.88
C GLY A 256 -14.92 -14.15 15.41
N THR A 257 -15.09 -13.77 16.67
CA THR A 257 -16.41 -13.52 17.27
C THR A 257 -17.12 -12.38 16.56
N THR A 258 -18.45 -12.32 16.68
CA THR A 258 -19.24 -11.24 16.08
C THR A 258 -18.76 -9.85 16.51
N SER A 259 -18.35 -9.69 17.77
CA SER A 259 -17.85 -8.40 18.27
C SER A 259 -16.48 -8.03 17.69
N GLU A 260 -15.58 -8.99 17.51
CA GLU A 260 -14.26 -8.75 16.89
C GLU A 260 -14.42 -8.38 15.40
N GLN A 261 -15.30 -9.10 14.69
CA GLN A 261 -15.62 -8.80 13.30
C GLN A 261 -16.28 -7.43 13.15
N GLN A 262 -17.22 -7.11 14.02
CA GLN A 262 -17.89 -5.80 14.00
C GLN A 262 -16.93 -4.65 14.24
N ALA A 263 -15.91 -4.83 15.10
CA ALA A 263 -14.89 -3.80 15.31
C ALA A 263 -14.10 -3.49 14.02
N VAL A 264 -13.73 -4.51 13.25
CA VAL A 264 -13.08 -4.31 11.93
C VAL A 264 -14.03 -3.60 10.97
N ASP A 265 -15.30 -4.01 10.93
CA ASP A 265 -16.31 -3.43 10.05
C ASP A 265 -16.60 -1.96 10.37
N ASP A 266 -16.67 -1.61 11.64
CA ASP A 266 -16.89 -0.23 12.11
C ASP A 266 -15.70 0.66 11.73
N ASP A 267 -14.47 0.19 11.96
CA ASP A 267 -13.24 0.88 11.60
C ASP A 267 -13.18 1.14 10.07
N PHE A 268 -13.44 0.12 9.26
CA PHE A 268 -13.41 0.28 7.79
C PHE A 268 -14.57 1.14 7.27
N SER A 269 -15.74 1.11 7.92
CA SER A 269 -16.86 1.95 7.54
C SER A 269 -16.59 3.44 7.73
N ARG A 270 -15.76 3.80 8.74
CA ARG A 270 -15.27 5.17 8.91
C ARG A 270 -14.44 5.62 7.71
N VAL A 271 -13.49 4.77 7.26
CA VAL A 271 -12.65 5.06 6.09
C VAL A 271 -13.49 5.18 4.82
N VAL A 272 -14.47 4.28 4.62
CA VAL A 272 -15.41 4.36 3.48
C VAL A 272 -16.15 5.67 3.47
N SER A 273 -16.65 6.12 4.62
CA SER A 273 -17.42 7.38 4.72
C SER A 273 -16.55 8.57 4.30
N TRP A 274 -15.34 8.64 4.83
CA TRP A 274 -14.38 9.69 4.46
C TRP A 274 -13.99 9.64 2.98
N ALA A 275 -13.67 8.46 2.47
CA ALA A 275 -13.25 8.26 1.09
C ALA A 275 -14.36 8.64 0.09
N ASN A 276 -15.61 8.28 0.38
CA ASN A 276 -16.77 8.66 -0.43
C ASN A 276 -17.01 10.18 -0.45
N GLU A 277 -16.82 10.86 0.69
CA GLU A 277 -16.94 12.33 0.78
C GLU A 277 -15.89 13.03 -0.10
N HIS A 278 -14.69 12.45 -0.19
CA HIS A 278 -13.57 13.02 -0.96
C HIS A 278 -13.48 12.47 -2.39
N GLY A 279 -14.25 11.44 -2.75
CA GLY A 279 -14.21 10.81 -4.08
C GLY A 279 -12.90 10.08 -4.37
N LEU A 280 -12.24 9.50 -3.35
CA LEU A 280 -10.94 8.85 -3.45
C LEU A 280 -11.04 7.34 -3.22
N PRO A 281 -10.24 6.52 -3.92
CA PRO A 281 -10.07 5.10 -3.61
C PRO A 281 -9.19 4.91 -2.37
N VAL A 282 -9.33 3.75 -1.75
CA VAL A 282 -8.60 3.37 -0.53
C VAL A 282 -7.60 2.25 -0.79
N PHE A 283 -6.42 2.40 -0.25
CA PHE A 283 -5.38 1.39 -0.16
C PHE A 283 -5.12 1.06 1.32
N LEU A 284 -5.39 -0.18 1.74
CA LEU A 284 -4.96 -0.68 3.03
C LEU A 284 -3.48 -1.03 2.92
N GLY A 285 -2.60 -0.04 3.18
CA GLY A 285 -1.16 -0.11 2.88
C GLY A 285 -0.42 -1.15 3.71
N GLU A 286 -0.89 -1.41 4.92
CA GLU A 286 -0.34 -2.43 5.80
C GLU A 286 -1.41 -3.09 6.65
N PHE A 287 -1.35 -4.40 6.76
CA PHE A 287 -2.03 -5.23 7.76
C PHE A 287 -1.32 -6.58 7.86
N GLY A 288 -1.26 -7.14 9.05
CA GLY A 288 -0.59 -8.41 9.30
C GLY A 288 -0.61 -8.76 10.78
N SER A 289 -0.11 -9.93 11.15
CA SER A 289 0.08 -10.33 12.53
C SER A 289 1.42 -11.04 12.70
N TYR A 290 2.14 -10.68 13.77
CA TYR A 290 3.48 -11.18 14.03
C TYR A 290 3.50 -12.68 14.31
N ARG A 291 4.59 -13.35 13.96
CA ARG A 291 4.75 -14.81 13.97
C ARG A 291 4.52 -15.48 15.34
N THR A 292 4.64 -14.73 16.44
CA THR A 292 4.42 -15.23 17.79
C THR A 292 2.96 -15.43 18.14
N ALA A 293 2.04 -14.85 17.38
CA ALA A 293 0.62 -15.06 17.53
C ALA A 293 0.20 -16.49 17.09
N ASP A 294 -0.85 -17.03 17.73
CA ASP A 294 -1.42 -18.33 17.37
C ASP A 294 -1.73 -18.43 15.87
N PRO A 295 -1.21 -19.48 15.17
CA PRO A 295 -1.37 -19.60 13.71
C PRO A 295 -2.83 -19.57 13.24
N ASP A 296 -3.75 -20.22 13.95
CA ASP A 296 -5.16 -20.26 13.56
C ASP A 296 -5.83 -18.89 13.71
N SER A 297 -5.49 -18.17 14.78
CA SER A 297 -5.93 -16.78 14.97
C SER A 297 -5.36 -15.85 13.90
N ARG A 298 -4.06 -16.01 13.54
CA ARG A 298 -3.42 -15.26 12.44
C ARG A 298 -4.17 -15.47 11.12
N HIS A 299 -4.48 -16.74 10.78
CA HIS A 299 -5.17 -17.07 9.53
C HIS A 299 -6.60 -16.50 9.51
N ARG A 300 -7.36 -16.64 10.63
CA ARG A 300 -8.73 -16.11 10.74
C ARG A 300 -8.75 -14.59 10.61
N TRP A 301 -7.88 -13.90 11.34
CA TRP A 301 -7.79 -12.45 11.33
C TRP A 301 -7.40 -11.91 9.95
N THR A 302 -6.32 -12.45 9.37
CA THR A 302 -5.84 -12.07 8.03
C THR A 302 -6.92 -12.26 6.98
N LYS A 303 -7.62 -13.38 7.01
CA LYS A 303 -8.74 -13.67 6.11
C LYS A 303 -9.86 -12.66 6.25
N TYR A 304 -10.26 -12.36 7.49
CA TYR A 304 -11.37 -11.45 7.74
C TYR A 304 -11.03 -10.03 7.28
N VAL A 305 -9.86 -9.52 7.65
CA VAL A 305 -9.41 -8.18 7.28
C VAL A 305 -9.30 -8.04 5.75
N ALA A 306 -8.67 -9.00 5.06
CA ALA A 306 -8.57 -8.98 3.61
C ALA A 306 -9.94 -9.02 2.90
N GLN A 307 -10.88 -9.83 3.41
CA GLN A 307 -12.24 -9.91 2.89
C GLN A 307 -13.04 -8.63 3.16
N ALA A 308 -12.94 -8.08 4.37
CA ALA A 308 -13.58 -6.83 4.74
C ALA A 308 -13.09 -5.65 3.89
N ALA A 309 -11.78 -5.59 3.61
CA ALA A 309 -11.18 -4.62 2.69
C ALA A 309 -11.70 -4.81 1.25
N GLY A 310 -11.61 -6.03 0.71
CA GLY A 310 -12.05 -6.33 -0.65
C GLY A 310 -13.54 -6.09 -0.90
N SER A 311 -14.41 -6.40 0.08
CA SER A 311 -15.85 -6.15 -0.01
C SER A 311 -16.21 -4.66 -0.09
N ARG A 312 -15.29 -3.78 0.31
CA ARG A 312 -15.41 -2.31 0.27
C ARG A 312 -14.64 -1.69 -0.89
N ASN A 313 -14.13 -2.51 -1.82
CA ASN A 313 -13.27 -2.09 -2.95
C ASN A 313 -11.95 -1.44 -2.51
N PHE A 314 -11.45 -1.75 -1.33
CA PHE A 314 -10.09 -1.38 -0.97
C PHE A 314 -9.11 -2.27 -1.71
N SER A 315 -8.05 -1.69 -2.25
CA SER A 315 -6.83 -2.44 -2.52
C SER A 315 -6.06 -2.63 -1.21
N TRP A 316 -5.15 -3.59 -1.17
CA TRP A 316 -4.43 -3.87 0.06
C TRP A 316 -3.01 -4.40 -0.18
N ALA A 317 -2.10 -4.20 0.79
CA ALA A 317 -0.78 -4.82 0.86
C ALA A 317 -0.58 -5.48 2.23
N TYR A 318 -0.37 -6.79 2.22
CA TYR A 318 -0.07 -7.53 3.44
C TYR A 318 1.34 -7.16 3.95
N TRP A 319 1.49 -6.93 5.24
CA TRP A 319 2.76 -6.78 5.92
C TRP A 319 3.16 -8.11 6.54
N GLU A 320 4.16 -8.87 6.07
CA GLU A 320 5.04 -8.55 4.94
C GLU A 320 5.49 -9.86 4.24
N PHE A 321 6.39 -9.80 3.27
CA PHE A 321 6.71 -10.94 2.41
C PHE A 321 7.45 -12.06 3.15
N CYS A 322 8.63 -11.80 3.79
CA CYS A 322 9.51 -12.87 4.25
C CYS A 322 10.30 -12.61 5.53
N ALA A 323 9.78 -11.76 6.44
CA ALA A 323 10.37 -11.54 7.77
C ALA A 323 9.41 -11.95 8.91
N GLY A 324 9.26 -11.12 9.95
CA GLY A 324 8.53 -11.50 11.17
C GLY A 324 7.03 -11.74 11.02
N PHE A 325 6.38 -11.15 10.02
CA PHE A 325 4.98 -11.39 9.65
C PHE A 325 4.85 -12.35 8.46
N GLY A 326 5.94 -12.83 7.94
CA GLY A 326 6.21 -13.45 6.67
C GLY A 326 5.16 -14.41 6.09
N LEU A 327 4.91 -14.20 4.79
CA LEU A 327 4.14 -15.10 3.95
C LEU A 327 5.02 -16.22 3.39
N TYR A 328 6.32 -15.98 3.24
CA TYR A 328 7.30 -16.87 2.63
C TYR A 328 8.50 -17.02 3.55
N ASP A 329 9.00 -18.23 3.69
CA ASP A 329 10.22 -18.53 4.43
C ASP A 329 11.38 -18.69 3.44
N PRO A 330 12.34 -17.74 3.40
CA PRO A 330 13.45 -17.80 2.45
C PRO A 330 14.48 -18.89 2.76
N ASP A 331 14.51 -19.43 3.98
CA ASP A 331 15.44 -20.49 4.39
C ASP A 331 14.98 -21.86 3.92
N THR A 332 13.66 -22.10 3.98
CA THR A 332 13.07 -23.37 3.53
C THR A 332 12.54 -23.31 2.10
N GLY A 333 12.30 -22.14 1.55
CA GLY A 333 11.66 -21.94 0.26
C GLY A 333 10.15 -22.21 0.26
N GLU A 334 9.50 -22.16 1.41
CA GLU A 334 8.10 -22.54 1.56
C GLU A 334 7.21 -21.33 1.87
N TRP A 335 6.00 -21.36 1.31
CA TRP A 335 4.95 -20.42 1.64
C TRP A 335 4.25 -20.82 2.95
N ASN A 336 3.88 -19.83 3.76
CA ASN A 336 2.89 -20.03 4.81
C ASN A 336 1.52 -20.27 4.16
N THR A 337 1.20 -21.53 3.93
CA THR A 337 0.00 -21.94 3.20
C THR A 337 -1.28 -21.43 3.84
N GLY A 338 -1.34 -21.35 5.17
CA GLY A 338 -2.50 -20.82 5.90
C GLY A 338 -2.74 -19.33 5.62
N LEU A 339 -1.69 -18.52 5.63
CA LEU A 339 -1.78 -17.09 5.29
C LEU A 339 -2.10 -16.89 3.81
N ILE A 340 -1.48 -17.64 2.91
CA ILE A 340 -1.80 -17.58 1.48
C ILE A 340 -3.27 -17.93 1.21
N GLN A 341 -3.78 -18.99 1.84
CA GLN A 341 -5.20 -19.36 1.73
C GLN A 341 -6.15 -18.33 2.37
N ALA A 342 -5.69 -17.62 3.40
CA ALA A 342 -6.44 -16.52 4.00
C ALA A 342 -6.57 -15.33 3.04
N LEU A 343 -5.50 -14.98 2.33
CA LEU A 343 -5.45 -13.86 1.36
C LEU A 343 -6.11 -14.24 0.02
N PHE A 344 -5.96 -15.48 -0.42
CA PHE A 344 -6.46 -15.99 -1.70
C PHE A 344 -7.34 -17.26 -1.47
N PRO A 345 -8.55 -17.09 -0.88
CA PRO A 345 -9.43 -18.21 -0.64
C PRO A 345 -9.80 -18.89 -1.96
N VAL A 346 -9.60 -20.22 -2.02
CA VAL A 346 -10.12 -21.04 -3.12
C VAL A 346 -11.62 -21.17 -2.90
N ASN A 347 -12.42 -20.74 -3.86
CA ASN A 347 -13.89 -20.86 -3.84
C ASN A 347 -14.33 -22.32 -4.00
#